data_d0cd584bcf4e80d52541de922bda2d33
#
_entry.id   d0cd584bcf4e80d52541de922bda2d33
#
_cell.length_a   1.000
_cell.length_b   1.000
_cell.length_c   1.000
_cell.angle_alpha   90.00
_cell.angle_beta   90.00
_cell.angle_gamma   90.00
#
_symmetry.space_group_name_H-M   'P 1'
#
loop_
_entity.id
_entity.type
_entity.pdbx_description
1 polymer ?
#
loop_
_entity_poly.entity_id
_entity_poly.type
_entity_poly.pdbx_seq_one_letter_code
_entity_poly.pdbx_strand_id
1 'polypeptide(L)'
;MLGWGLNFSSNLYFSKKNTGKFSVVYGEGIQNYMNDAPIDIGIKNNFGNPAKPILGVPLPLLGIVAFLDHTWNERFSSSIGYSMLDIQNSDAQLPSDFHQGHYALANLLFYPVKKVMVGGEFQYGRRVNFRDGFNVNDYRMQFSFRYDWSKGFEF
;
A
#
# COMPACT_ATOMS: atom_id res chain seq x y z
N MET A 1 -24.97 -2.46 -9.49
CA MET A 1 -24.25 -2.89 -8.29
C MET A 1 -23.58 -1.65 -7.72
N LEU A 2 -23.67 -1.41 -6.41
CA LEU A 2 -23.11 -0.23 -5.75
C LEU A 2 -21.87 -0.65 -4.97
N GLY A 3 -20.70 -0.06 -5.25
CA GLY A 3 -19.52 -0.17 -4.40
C GLY A 3 -19.63 0.82 -3.23
N TRP A 4 -19.06 0.46 -2.09
CA TRP A 4 -19.00 1.31 -0.91
C TRP A 4 -17.70 1.09 -0.15
N GLY A 5 -17.23 2.12 0.55
CA GLY A 5 -16.03 2.00 1.36
C GLY A 5 -15.89 3.12 2.37
N LEU A 6 -15.13 2.82 3.41
CA LEU A 6 -14.74 3.75 4.46
C LEU A 6 -13.22 3.80 4.55
N ASN A 7 -12.68 4.99 4.68
CA ASN A 7 -11.26 5.22 4.94
C ASN A 7 -11.12 6.07 6.20
N PHE A 8 -10.25 5.62 7.09
CA PHE A 8 -9.80 6.38 8.23
C PHE A 8 -8.28 6.53 8.17
N SER A 9 -7.79 7.77 8.16
CA SER A 9 -6.36 8.07 8.18
C SER A 9 -6.02 9.12 9.22
N SER A 10 -4.84 9.01 9.84
CA SER A 10 -4.40 9.94 10.87
C SER A 10 -2.88 10.07 10.88
N ASN A 11 -2.40 11.29 11.21
CA ASN A 11 -1.03 11.55 11.58
C ASN A 11 -0.98 11.80 13.10
N LEU A 12 -0.22 10.99 13.81
CA LEU A 12 -0.06 11.03 15.26
C LEU A 12 1.30 11.62 15.60
N TYR A 13 1.32 12.80 16.17
CA TYR A 13 2.54 13.49 16.58
C TYR A 13 2.87 13.12 18.03
N PHE A 14 3.64 12.05 18.25
CA PHE A 14 4.05 11.61 19.58
C PHE A 14 5.06 12.54 20.23
N SER A 15 5.87 13.22 19.43
CA SER A 15 6.84 14.22 19.87
C SER A 15 7.27 15.09 18.68
N LYS A 16 8.12 16.12 18.93
CA LYS A 16 8.75 16.91 17.85
C LYS A 16 9.61 16.06 16.90
N LYS A 17 9.99 14.84 17.31
CA LYS A 17 10.87 13.95 16.55
C LYS A 17 10.18 12.70 16.00
N ASN A 18 8.96 12.40 16.45
CA ASN A 18 8.26 11.15 16.12
C ASN A 18 6.88 11.44 15.55
N THR A 19 6.64 10.98 14.33
CA THR A 19 5.34 11.06 13.68
C THR A 19 4.90 9.67 13.24
N GLY A 20 3.80 9.19 13.81
CA GLY A 20 3.10 8.00 13.32
C GLY A 20 2.13 8.39 12.22
N LYS A 21 2.05 7.59 11.17
CA LYS A 21 1.08 7.72 10.08
C LYS A 21 0.31 6.43 10.00
N PHE A 22 -0.99 6.52 10.02
CA PHE A 22 -1.85 5.35 10.02
C PHE A 22 -3.01 5.55 9.04
N SER A 23 -3.36 4.51 8.30
CA SER A 23 -4.55 4.48 7.46
C SER A 23 -5.15 3.09 7.45
N VAL A 24 -6.46 3.00 7.55
CA VAL A 24 -7.24 1.78 7.31
C VAL A 24 -8.34 2.11 6.33
N VAL A 25 -8.49 1.26 5.34
CA VAL A 25 -9.59 1.31 4.38
C VAL A 25 -10.28 -0.05 4.34
N TYR A 26 -11.60 -0.03 4.36
CA TYR A 26 -12.43 -1.23 4.18
C TYR A 26 -13.62 -0.91 3.30
N GLY A 27 -13.97 -1.82 2.42
CA GLY A 27 -15.14 -1.67 1.56
C GLY A 27 -15.27 -2.80 0.54
N GLU A 28 -16.19 -2.62 -0.38
CA GLU A 28 -16.50 -3.58 -1.45
C GLU A 28 -16.58 -2.87 -2.79
N GLY A 29 -15.84 -3.38 -3.81
CA GLY A 29 -15.81 -2.78 -5.15
C GLY A 29 -15.17 -1.38 -5.18
N ILE A 30 -14.12 -1.16 -4.39
CA ILE A 30 -13.46 0.16 -4.25
C ILE A 30 -12.00 0.15 -4.66
N GLN A 31 -11.52 -0.92 -5.27
CA GLN A 31 -10.11 -1.11 -5.61
C GLN A 31 -9.58 -0.02 -6.56
N ASN A 32 -10.43 0.54 -7.43
CA ASN A 32 -10.05 1.69 -8.28
C ASN A 32 -9.57 2.92 -7.52
N TYR A 33 -9.93 3.06 -6.25
CA TYR A 33 -9.45 4.14 -5.37
C TYR A 33 -8.15 3.78 -4.65
N MET A 34 -7.58 2.59 -4.92
CA MET A 34 -6.35 2.10 -4.30
C MET A 34 -5.34 1.74 -5.39
N ASN A 35 -4.17 2.36 -5.38
CA ASN A 35 -3.16 2.23 -6.44
C ASN A 35 -2.66 0.79 -6.67
N ASP A 36 -2.74 -0.06 -5.66
CA ASP A 36 -2.13 -1.41 -5.69
C ASP A 36 -3.16 -2.54 -5.80
N ALA A 37 -4.46 -2.22 -5.88
CA ALA A 37 -5.50 -3.23 -5.94
C ALA A 37 -5.87 -3.55 -7.40
N PRO A 38 -5.82 -4.84 -7.81
CA PRO A 38 -5.89 -5.18 -9.23
C PRO A 38 -7.31 -5.30 -9.82
N ILE A 39 -8.35 -5.49 -9.00
CA ILE A 39 -9.71 -5.84 -9.47
C ILE A 39 -10.79 -5.32 -8.53
N ASP A 40 -11.80 -4.62 -9.07
CA ASP A 40 -12.99 -4.13 -8.33
C ASP A 40 -14.09 -5.17 -8.19
N ILE A 41 -14.29 -6.00 -9.23
CA ILE A 41 -15.42 -6.91 -9.39
C ILE A 41 -14.87 -8.31 -9.62
N GLY A 42 -15.27 -9.23 -8.77
CA GLY A 42 -15.02 -10.66 -8.93
C GLY A 42 -16.14 -11.37 -9.69
N ILE A 43 -15.87 -12.61 -10.08
CA ILE A 43 -16.79 -13.51 -10.76
C ILE A 43 -17.29 -14.52 -9.75
N LYS A 44 -18.62 -14.65 -9.62
CA LYS A 44 -19.27 -15.65 -8.77
C LYS A 44 -20.11 -16.61 -9.60
N ASN A 45 -20.06 -17.91 -9.29
CA ASN A 45 -20.91 -18.92 -9.90
C ASN A 45 -22.38 -18.74 -9.48
N ASN A 46 -23.28 -18.90 -10.45
CA ASN A 46 -24.73 -18.82 -10.25
C ASN A 46 -25.44 -19.98 -10.98
N PHE A 47 -25.02 -21.20 -10.66
CA PHE A 47 -25.49 -22.41 -11.35
C PHE A 47 -27.00 -22.66 -11.20
N GLY A 48 -27.66 -22.02 -10.22
CA GLY A 48 -29.13 -22.11 -10.06
C GLY A 48 -29.95 -21.32 -11.09
N ASN A 49 -29.29 -20.51 -11.94
CA ASN A 49 -29.94 -19.71 -12.98
C ASN A 49 -29.25 -19.91 -14.34
N PRO A 50 -29.81 -20.82 -15.21
CA PRO A 50 -29.19 -21.07 -16.52
C PRO A 50 -29.11 -19.84 -17.45
N ALA A 51 -29.99 -18.85 -17.27
CA ALA A 51 -30.00 -17.64 -18.06
C ALA A 51 -28.87 -16.65 -17.64
N LYS A 52 -28.35 -16.80 -16.41
CA LYS A 52 -27.24 -15.98 -15.88
C LYS A 52 -26.33 -16.85 -15.03
N PRO A 53 -25.53 -17.74 -15.63
CA PRO A 53 -24.74 -18.72 -14.87
C PRO A 53 -23.57 -18.09 -14.10
N ILE A 54 -23.23 -16.84 -14.42
CA ILE A 54 -22.15 -16.07 -13.80
C ILE A 54 -22.68 -14.71 -13.37
N LEU A 55 -22.27 -14.27 -12.19
CA LEU A 55 -22.57 -12.93 -11.64
C LEU A 55 -21.26 -12.18 -11.38
N GLY A 56 -21.22 -10.90 -11.71
CA GLY A 56 -20.23 -9.99 -11.15
C GLY A 56 -20.59 -9.64 -9.71
N VAL A 57 -19.62 -9.67 -8.80
CA VAL A 57 -19.82 -9.30 -7.39
C VAL A 57 -18.71 -8.33 -6.95
N PRO A 58 -19.04 -7.26 -6.19
CA PRO A 58 -18.01 -6.43 -5.62
C PRO A 58 -17.20 -7.25 -4.63
N LEU A 59 -15.88 -7.12 -4.67
CA LEU A 59 -15.00 -7.85 -3.77
C LEU A 59 -14.76 -7.04 -2.50
N PRO A 60 -14.93 -7.64 -1.31
CA PRO A 60 -14.48 -7.03 -0.08
C PRO A 60 -12.98 -6.86 -0.04
N LEU A 61 -12.51 -5.71 0.47
CA LEU A 61 -11.12 -5.34 0.54
C LEU A 61 -10.81 -4.71 1.89
N LEU A 62 -9.67 -5.09 2.47
CA LEU A 62 -9.07 -4.46 3.63
C LEU A 62 -7.67 -3.96 3.25
N GLY A 63 -7.42 -2.67 3.43
CA GLY A 63 -6.09 -2.06 3.33
C GLY A 63 -5.66 -1.47 4.67
N ILE A 64 -4.42 -1.70 5.06
CA ILE A 64 -3.81 -1.14 6.27
C ILE A 64 -2.47 -0.54 5.90
N VAL A 65 -2.17 0.64 6.43
CA VAL A 65 -0.87 1.33 6.31
C VAL A 65 -0.49 1.86 7.68
N ALA A 66 0.74 1.59 8.12
CA ALA A 66 1.29 2.11 9.35
C ALA A 66 2.78 2.47 9.15
N PHE A 67 3.15 3.72 9.42
CA PHE A 67 4.50 4.23 9.31
C PHE A 67 4.88 5.00 10.57
N LEU A 68 6.14 4.92 10.95
CA LEU A 68 6.75 5.74 11.98
C LEU A 68 7.95 6.47 11.37
N ASP A 69 7.87 7.79 11.37
CA ASP A 69 8.97 8.67 11.02
C ASP A 69 9.69 9.12 12.29
N HIS A 70 11.02 9.07 12.28
CA HIS A 70 11.86 9.53 13.37
C HIS A 70 12.94 10.51 12.89
N THR A 71 13.04 11.66 13.55
CA THR A 71 14.10 12.63 13.32
C THR A 71 15.15 12.49 14.42
N TRP A 72 16.31 11.92 14.08
CA TRP A 72 17.43 11.74 15.02
C TRP A 72 18.04 13.09 15.41
N ASN A 73 18.38 13.89 14.39
CA ASN A 73 18.95 15.23 14.52
C ASN A 73 18.74 16.02 13.22
N GLU A 74 19.35 17.19 13.08
CA GLU A 74 19.22 18.03 11.87
C GLU A 74 19.76 17.38 10.59
N ARG A 75 20.59 16.34 10.71
CA ARG A 75 21.24 15.68 9.58
C ARG A 75 20.71 14.28 9.29
N PHE A 76 19.97 13.65 10.21
CA PHE A 76 19.51 12.28 10.06
C PHE A 76 18.04 12.14 10.39
N SER A 77 17.32 11.44 9.52
CA SER A 77 15.97 10.94 9.78
C SER A 77 15.82 9.52 9.24
N SER A 78 14.82 8.80 9.74
CA SER A 78 14.50 7.46 9.27
C SER A 78 13.01 7.25 9.31
N SER A 79 12.53 6.33 8.49
CA SER A 79 11.16 5.83 8.51
C SER A 79 11.18 4.31 8.54
N ILE A 80 10.27 3.73 9.30
CA ILE A 80 9.93 2.31 9.24
C ILE A 80 8.43 2.21 9.00
N GLY A 81 8.02 1.31 8.12
CA GLY A 81 6.64 1.18 7.79
C GLY A 81 6.25 -0.21 7.31
N TYR A 82 4.95 -0.45 7.40
CA TYR A 82 4.30 -1.66 6.95
C TYR A 82 2.96 -1.33 6.33
N SER A 83 2.63 -2.03 5.24
CA SER A 83 1.30 -2.00 4.66
C SER A 83 0.84 -3.41 4.26
N MET A 84 -0.46 -3.59 4.25
CA MET A 84 -1.12 -4.83 3.85
C MET A 84 -2.36 -4.50 3.03
N LEU A 85 -2.59 -5.30 2.00
CA LEU A 85 -3.80 -5.34 1.21
C LEU A 85 -4.33 -6.76 1.21
N ASP A 86 -5.60 -6.96 1.55
CA ASP A 86 -6.30 -8.23 1.55
C ASP A 86 -7.59 -8.10 0.74
N ILE A 87 -7.81 -9.01 -0.21
CA ILE A 87 -9.00 -9.07 -1.04
C ILE A 87 -9.70 -10.41 -0.78
N GLN A 88 -10.96 -10.38 -0.39
CA GLN A 88 -11.77 -11.58 -0.31
C GLN A 88 -12.23 -11.99 -1.71
N ASN A 89 -11.54 -12.99 -2.26
CA ASN A 89 -11.83 -13.50 -3.59
C ASN A 89 -13.17 -14.23 -3.64
N SER A 90 -13.86 -14.14 -4.78
CA SER A 90 -15.09 -14.89 -5.06
C SER A 90 -14.77 -16.28 -5.65
N ASP A 91 -15.75 -17.18 -5.61
CA ASP A 91 -15.58 -18.61 -5.89
C ASP A 91 -15.16 -18.96 -7.33
N ALA A 92 -15.52 -18.11 -8.31
CA ALA A 92 -15.22 -18.33 -9.72
C ALA A 92 -13.98 -17.57 -10.22
N GLN A 93 -13.25 -16.89 -9.33
CA GLN A 93 -11.98 -16.28 -9.70
C GLN A 93 -10.90 -17.35 -9.94
N LEU A 94 -9.90 -16.99 -10.74
CA LEU A 94 -8.79 -17.90 -11.04
C LEU A 94 -7.96 -18.18 -9.79
N PRO A 95 -7.43 -19.40 -9.62
CA PRO A 95 -6.52 -19.71 -8.53
C PRO A 95 -5.30 -18.81 -8.43
N SER A 96 -4.83 -18.27 -9.57
CA SER A 96 -3.69 -17.34 -9.68
C SER A 96 -4.05 -15.87 -9.42
N ASP A 97 -5.32 -15.55 -9.16
CA ASP A 97 -5.71 -14.18 -8.86
C ASP A 97 -5.07 -13.71 -7.55
N PHE A 98 -4.81 -12.40 -7.48
CA PHE A 98 -4.25 -11.80 -6.28
C PHE A 98 -5.22 -11.96 -5.09
N HIS A 99 -4.68 -12.36 -3.94
CA HIS A 99 -5.40 -12.47 -2.69
C HIS A 99 -4.87 -11.47 -1.67
N GLN A 100 -3.59 -11.53 -1.37
CA GLN A 100 -2.99 -10.72 -0.31
C GLN A 100 -1.61 -10.21 -0.70
N GLY A 101 -1.33 -8.96 -0.34
CA GLY A 101 -0.02 -8.33 -0.47
C GLY A 101 0.44 -7.71 0.84
N HIS A 102 1.73 -7.84 1.11
CA HIS A 102 2.39 -7.19 2.23
C HIS A 102 3.58 -6.39 1.71
N TYR A 103 3.81 -5.27 2.33
CA TYR A 103 4.96 -4.43 2.05
C TYR A 103 5.51 -3.86 3.36
N ALA A 104 6.82 -3.91 3.51
CA ALA A 104 7.51 -3.27 4.62
C ALA A 104 8.72 -2.51 4.09
N LEU A 105 9.06 -1.41 4.75
CA LEU A 105 10.26 -0.66 4.43
C LEU A 105 10.93 -0.13 5.69
N ALA A 106 12.25 0.07 5.57
CA ALA A 106 13.03 0.86 6.50
C ALA A 106 14.03 1.70 5.71
N ASN A 107 14.14 2.98 6.03
CA ASN A 107 15.10 3.87 5.39
C ASN A 107 15.91 4.67 6.39
N LEU A 108 17.04 5.18 5.91
CA LEU A 108 17.85 6.18 6.58
C LEU A 108 18.17 7.29 5.59
N LEU A 109 17.84 8.53 5.97
CA LEU A 109 18.08 9.72 5.17
C LEU A 109 19.15 10.59 5.85
N PHE A 110 20.10 11.04 5.06
CA PHE A 110 21.19 11.92 5.47
C PHE A 110 21.13 13.24 4.73
N TYR A 111 21.22 14.35 5.46
CA TYR A 111 21.18 15.72 4.97
C TYR A 111 22.55 16.39 5.23
N PRO A 112 23.56 16.21 4.34
CA PRO A 112 24.90 16.75 4.56
C PRO A 112 24.92 18.27 4.63
N VAL A 113 24.11 18.92 3.79
CA VAL A 113 23.91 20.37 3.74
C VAL A 113 22.46 20.68 3.41
N LYS A 114 22.03 21.94 3.58
CA LYS A 114 20.71 22.39 3.17
C LYS A 114 20.48 22.05 1.68
N LYS A 115 19.28 21.61 1.32
CA LYS A 115 18.86 21.25 -0.05
C LYS A 115 19.50 19.99 -0.64
N VAL A 116 20.30 19.23 0.10
CA VAL A 116 20.85 17.94 -0.35
C VAL A 116 20.38 16.84 0.59
N MET A 117 19.84 15.76 0.02
CA MET A 117 19.48 14.56 0.73
C MET A 117 20.07 13.35 0.02
N VAL A 118 20.64 12.44 0.80
CA VAL A 118 21.09 11.12 0.38
C VAL A 118 20.35 10.09 1.24
N GLY A 119 19.85 9.03 0.64
CA GLY A 119 19.11 8.03 1.38
C GLY A 119 19.38 6.62 0.92
N GLY A 120 19.32 5.68 1.86
CA GLY A 120 19.26 4.25 1.60
C GLY A 120 17.95 3.69 2.15
N GLU A 121 17.32 2.80 1.41
CA GLU A 121 16.07 2.16 1.78
C GLU A 121 16.13 0.67 1.51
N PHE A 122 15.66 -0.12 2.45
CA PHE A 122 15.42 -1.54 2.32
C PHE A 122 13.90 -1.78 2.29
N GLN A 123 13.46 -2.57 1.33
CA GLN A 123 12.06 -2.90 1.10
C GLN A 123 11.88 -4.41 1.12
N TYR A 124 10.77 -4.85 1.68
CA TYR A 124 10.28 -6.21 1.65
C TYR A 124 8.89 -6.23 1.02
N GLY A 125 8.66 -7.14 0.08
CA GLY A 125 7.37 -7.39 -0.53
C GLY A 125 7.00 -8.86 -0.40
N ARG A 126 5.71 -9.14 -0.23
CA ARG A 126 5.15 -10.50 -0.27
C ARG A 126 3.84 -10.48 -1.03
N ARG A 127 3.68 -11.43 -1.94
CA ARG A 127 2.43 -11.68 -2.67
C ARG A 127 1.94 -13.08 -2.39
N VAL A 128 0.63 -13.19 -2.13
CA VAL A 128 -0.09 -14.46 -1.99
C VAL A 128 -1.22 -14.47 -3.02
N ASN A 129 -1.32 -15.54 -3.79
CA ASN A 129 -2.43 -15.77 -4.70
C ASN A 129 -3.56 -16.53 -4.00
N PHE A 130 -4.73 -16.58 -4.65
CA PHE A 130 -5.97 -17.08 -4.07
C PHE A 130 -5.92 -18.56 -3.73
N ARG A 131 -5.56 -19.44 -4.69
CA ARG A 131 -5.65 -20.90 -4.50
C ARG A 131 -4.59 -21.72 -5.22
N ASP A 132 -3.61 -21.11 -5.89
CA ASP A 132 -2.58 -21.84 -6.63
C ASP A 132 -1.36 -22.21 -5.77
N GLY A 133 -1.37 -21.81 -4.49
CA GLY A 133 -0.26 -22.02 -3.56
C GLY A 133 0.90 -21.05 -3.75
N PHE A 134 0.79 -20.08 -4.66
CA PHE A 134 1.83 -19.07 -4.86
C PHE A 134 1.92 -18.16 -3.64
N ASN A 135 3.10 -18.16 -3.02
CA ASN A 135 3.42 -17.34 -1.85
C ASN A 135 4.91 -17.00 -1.94
N VAL A 136 5.21 -15.83 -2.46
CA VAL A 136 6.58 -15.41 -2.79
C VAL A 136 6.91 -14.10 -2.10
N ASN A 137 8.14 -14.02 -1.61
CA ASN A 137 8.74 -12.82 -1.04
C ASN A 137 9.76 -12.24 -2.00
N ASP A 138 9.92 -10.93 -1.96
CA ASP A 138 10.95 -10.19 -2.66
C ASP A 138 11.58 -9.12 -1.76
N TYR A 139 12.84 -8.79 -2.04
CA TYR A 139 13.61 -7.81 -1.30
C TYR A 139 14.24 -6.82 -2.27
N ARG A 140 14.20 -5.55 -1.92
CA ARG A 140 14.79 -4.49 -2.72
C ARG A 140 15.61 -3.55 -1.85
N MET A 141 16.80 -3.16 -2.36
CA MET A 141 17.57 -2.04 -1.84
C MET A 141 17.52 -0.89 -2.83
N GLN A 142 17.30 0.31 -2.32
CA GLN A 142 17.25 1.52 -3.12
C GLN A 142 18.14 2.59 -2.51
N PHE A 143 18.85 3.31 -3.36
CA PHE A 143 19.61 4.51 -2.98
C PHE A 143 19.03 5.70 -3.70
N SER A 144 18.91 6.82 -2.99
CA SER A 144 18.32 8.05 -3.50
C SER A 144 19.23 9.23 -3.25
N PHE A 145 19.31 10.11 -4.22
CA PHE A 145 19.93 11.41 -4.10
C PHE A 145 18.93 12.47 -4.53
N ARG A 146 18.79 13.54 -3.73
CA ARG A 146 17.94 14.68 -4.05
C ARG A 146 18.69 15.97 -3.82
N TYR A 147 18.61 16.87 -4.81
CA TYR A 147 19.08 18.24 -4.71
C TYR A 147 17.92 19.18 -5.03
N ASP A 148 17.57 20.04 -4.07
CA ASP A 148 16.49 21.01 -4.23
C ASP A 148 17.07 22.35 -4.73
N TRP A 149 16.79 22.69 -5.98
CA TRP A 149 17.18 23.97 -6.57
C TRP A 149 15.97 24.87 -6.71
N SER A 150 16.08 26.07 -6.12
CA SER A 150 15.09 27.13 -6.29
C SER A 150 15.80 28.42 -6.67
N LYS A 151 15.40 29.01 -7.81
CA LYS A 151 15.78 30.38 -8.19
C LYS A 151 14.52 31.26 -8.03
N GLY A 152 14.56 32.21 -7.11
CA GLY A 152 13.55 33.28 -7.03
C GLY A 152 13.74 34.21 -8.23
N PHE A 153 12.69 34.41 -9.02
CA PHE A 153 12.62 35.56 -9.92
C PHE A 153 11.82 36.63 -9.17
N GLU A 154 12.49 37.72 -8.80
CA GLU A 154 11.82 38.93 -8.37
C GLU A 154 11.41 39.67 -9.66
N PHE A 155 10.10 39.89 -9.83
CA PHE A 155 9.53 40.71 -10.90
C PHE A 155 9.22 42.09 -10.33
#